data_52f2b53448845037c473cbabd9d59db1
#
_entry.id   52f2b53448845037c473cbabd9d59db1
#
_cell.length_a   1.000
_cell.length_b   1.000
_cell.length_c   1.000
_cell.angle_alpha   90.00
_cell.angle_beta   90.00
_cell.angle_gamma   90.00
#
_symmetry.space_group_name_H-M   'P 1'
#
loop_
_entity.id
_entity.type
_entity.pdbx_description
1 polymer ?
#
loop_
_entity_poly.entity_id
_entity_poly.type
_entity_poly.pdbx_seq_one_letter_code
_entity_poly.pdbx_strand_id
1 'polypeptide(L)'
;MFPFNADSSLLYRVLLRGSVVVPNEPICCRMPKNADPLPISQQTTIYNWINEGAQGPNLSINLKNLSDRIVVSTSPNPFNNILKISIRSENIFIENIVILNLLGERVRTIEVHNQTDGVIFWDGSNDFGQAVTAGIYFIYFYQNSMLELIRKVLFLK
;
A
#
# COMPACT_ATOMS: atom_id res chain seq x y z
N MET A 1 26.28 -7.99 9.44
CA MET A 1 25.68 -6.73 9.87
C MET A 1 25.51 -6.81 11.37
N PHE A 2 26.12 -5.93 12.13
CA PHE A 2 25.91 -5.89 13.59
C PHE A 2 24.73 -4.92 13.82
N PRO A 3 23.51 -5.42 14.04
CA PRO A 3 22.41 -4.55 14.39
C PRO A 3 22.73 -3.90 15.75
N PHE A 4 22.36 -2.66 15.91
CA PHE A 4 22.49 -1.89 17.15
C PHE A 4 23.90 -1.36 17.48
N ASN A 5 24.77 -1.16 16.51
CA ASN A 5 26.05 -0.49 16.72
C ASN A 5 26.36 0.45 15.55
N ALA A 6 26.16 1.75 15.77
CA ALA A 6 26.40 2.76 14.76
C ALA A 6 27.87 2.88 14.36
N ASP A 7 28.82 2.72 15.30
CA ASP A 7 30.25 2.85 15.02
C ASP A 7 30.75 1.76 14.07
N SER A 8 30.11 0.60 14.09
CA SER A 8 30.40 -0.53 13.19
C SER A 8 29.56 -0.49 11.92
N SER A 9 28.57 0.42 11.83
CA SER A 9 27.68 0.52 10.68
C SER A 9 28.36 1.20 9.51
N LEU A 10 28.35 0.54 8.35
CA LEU A 10 28.85 1.10 7.12
C LEU A 10 28.11 2.40 6.75
N LEU A 11 26.79 2.41 6.92
CA LEU A 11 25.94 3.58 6.65
C LEU A 11 26.41 4.80 7.44
N TYR A 12 26.66 4.68 8.74
CA TYR A 12 27.10 5.79 9.57
C TYR A 12 28.54 6.23 9.24
N ARG A 13 29.43 5.27 9.01
CA ARG A 13 30.84 5.52 8.72
C ARG A 13 31.05 6.30 7.42
N VAL A 14 30.24 6.10 6.39
CA VAL A 14 30.32 6.88 5.13
C VAL A 14 29.83 8.33 5.28
N LEU A 15 29.09 8.65 6.35
CA LEU A 15 28.63 10.01 6.65
C LEU A 15 29.65 10.83 7.42
N LEU A 16 30.60 10.20 8.10
CA LEU A 16 31.63 10.89 8.88
C LEU A 16 32.63 11.61 7.96
N ARG A 17 33.20 12.70 8.47
CA ARG A 17 34.27 13.41 7.77
C ARG A 17 35.55 12.55 7.71
N GLY A 18 36.05 12.29 6.52
CA GLY A 18 37.30 11.64 6.26
C GLY A 18 37.19 10.30 5.54
N SER A 19 38.33 9.81 5.06
CA SER A 19 38.42 8.49 4.44
C SER A 19 38.32 7.44 5.55
N VAL A 20 37.22 6.72 5.60
CA VAL A 20 37.10 5.58 6.50
C VAL A 20 37.78 4.40 5.85
N VAL A 21 38.95 4.06 6.36
CA VAL A 21 39.65 2.83 5.98
C VAL A 21 39.01 1.69 6.76
N VAL A 22 38.22 0.85 6.09
CA VAL A 22 37.80 -0.44 6.64
C VAL A 22 38.91 -1.44 6.34
N PRO A 23 39.39 -2.23 7.31
CA PRO A 23 40.30 -3.32 7.01
C PRO A 23 39.63 -4.22 5.96
N ASN A 24 40.29 -4.36 4.82
CA ASN A 24 39.93 -5.16 3.64
C ASN A 24 38.87 -4.59 2.66
N GLU A 25 38.32 -3.38 2.87
CA GLU A 25 37.50 -2.73 1.85
C GLU A 25 37.77 -1.21 1.84
N PRO A 26 38.35 -0.64 0.77
CA PRO A 26 38.50 0.80 0.66
C PRO A 26 37.12 1.44 0.39
N ILE A 27 36.54 2.08 1.40
CA ILE A 27 35.40 2.96 1.16
C ILE A 27 35.96 4.26 0.60
N CYS A 28 35.87 4.41 -0.70
CA CYS A 28 36.49 5.50 -1.42
C CYS A 28 35.75 6.85 -1.33
N CYS A 29 34.54 6.88 -0.80
CA CYS A 29 33.70 8.08 -0.99
C CYS A 29 32.82 8.39 0.22
N ARG A 30 32.95 9.61 0.72
CA ARG A 30 32.03 10.18 1.70
C ARG A 30 30.65 10.41 1.07
N MET A 31 29.62 10.25 1.84
CA MET A 31 28.24 10.61 1.46
C MET A 31 27.79 11.89 2.22
N PRO A 32 27.05 12.79 1.56
CA PRO A 32 26.68 12.78 0.14
C PRO A 32 27.88 12.97 -0.78
N LYS A 33 27.88 12.30 -1.94
CA LYS A 33 28.97 12.41 -2.92
C LYS A 33 28.95 13.79 -3.57
N ASN A 34 30.13 14.46 -3.61
CA ASN A 34 30.28 15.80 -4.20
C ASN A 34 29.40 16.90 -3.58
N ALA A 35 28.99 16.76 -2.35
CA ALA A 35 28.22 17.74 -1.59
C ALA A 35 28.83 17.98 -0.21
N ASP A 36 28.37 19.01 0.50
CA ASP A 36 28.76 19.27 1.86
C ASP A 36 28.35 18.12 2.80
N PRO A 37 29.14 17.89 3.87
CA PRO A 37 28.78 16.88 4.85
C PRO A 37 27.42 17.19 5.46
N LEU A 38 26.68 16.14 5.82
CA LEU A 38 25.46 16.31 6.60
C LEU A 38 25.76 17.10 7.89
N PRO A 39 24.86 18.02 8.31
CA PRO A 39 24.96 18.68 9.60
C PRO A 39 25.10 17.67 10.75
N ILE A 40 25.83 18.02 11.80
CA ILE A 40 26.08 17.15 12.95
C ILE A 40 24.76 16.64 13.55
N SER A 41 23.74 17.48 13.60
CA SER A 41 22.40 17.10 14.10
C SER A 41 21.78 15.95 13.32
N GLN A 42 21.92 15.94 12.02
CA GLN A 42 21.41 14.84 11.15
C GLN A 42 22.27 13.58 11.32
N GLN A 43 23.59 13.73 11.43
CA GLN A 43 24.49 12.60 11.72
C GLN A 43 24.14 11.96 13.06
N THR A 44 23.88 12.75 14.10
CA THR A 44 23.47 12.26 15.42
C THR A 44 22.12 11.54 15.37
N THR A 45 21.17 12.04 14.57
CA THR A 45 19.89 11.37 14.37
C THR A 45 20.07 9.98 13.79
N ILE A 46 20.91 9.83 12.77
CA ILE A 46 21.20 8.54 12.13
C ILE A 46 21.94 7.62 13.10
N TYR A 47 22.88 8.15 13.87
CA TYR A 47 23.62 7.41 14.91
C TYR A 47 22.66 6.79 15.95
N ASN A 48 21.79 7.62 16.51
CA ASN A 48 20.80 7.17 17.49
C ASN A 48 19.84 6.13 16.89
N TRP A 49 19.34 6.39 15.68
CA TRP A 49 18.46 5.46 14.98
C TRP A 49 19.09 4.07 14.77
N ILE A 50 20.38 4.02 14.42
CA ILE A 50 21.09 2.73 14.27
C ILE A 50 21.22 2.03 15.63
N ASN A 51 21.58 2.76 16.69
CA ASN A 51 21.73 2.18 18.02
C ASN A 51 20.41 1.73 18.64
N GLU A 52 19.29 2.36 18.27
CA GLU A 52 17.92 1.97 18.63
C GLU A 52 17.41 0.78 17.80
N GLY A 53 18.25 0.22 16.95
CA GLY A 53 17.93 -0.97 16.18
C GLY A 53 17.52 -0.73 14.75
N ALA A 54 17.76 0.48 14.23
CA ALA A 54 17.41 0.89 12.87
C ALA A 54 15.97 0.54 12.50
N GLN A 55 15.10 0.58 13.51
CA GLN A 55 13.68 0.36 13.31
C GLN A 55 13.17 1.48 12.40
N GLY A 56 12.44 1.10 11.38
CA GLY A 56 11.70 2.07 10.58
C GLY A 56 10.80 2.89 11.51
N PRO A 57 10.36 4.08 11.11
CA PRO A 57 9.28 4.72 11.85
C PRO A 57 8.27 3.62 12.10
N ASN A 58 7.86 3.47 13.37
CA ASN A 58 6.74 2.59 13.70
C ASN A 58 5.53 3.09 12.90
N LEU A 59 5.53 2.84 11.63
CA LEU A 59 4.34 2.64 10.86
C LEU A 59 3.75 1.31 11.37
N SER A 60 3.45 1.27 12.66
CA SER A 60 2.31 0.53 13.15
C SER A 60 1.07 1.26 12.58
N ILE A 61 0.99 1.32 11.26
CA ILE A 61 -0.29 1.03 10.66
C ILE A 61 -0.54 -0.35 11.24
N ASN A 62 -1.40 -0.40 12.23
CA ASN A 62 -1.97 -1.64 12.69
C ASN A 62 -2.68 -2.20 11.48
N LEU A 63 -1.92 -2.89 10.61
CA LEU A 63 -2.48 -3.61 9.46
C LEU A 63 -3.52 -4.61 9.96
N LYS A 64 -3.39 -5.09 11.20
CA LYS A 64 -4.44 -5.81 11.91
C LYS A 64 -5.71 -4.97 12.07
N ASN A 65 -5.60 -3.70 12.41
CA ASN A 65 -6.77 -2.84 12.60
C ASN A 65 -7.37 -2.31 11.28
N LEU A 66 -6.62 -2.36 10.16
CA LEU A 66 -7.16 -1.97 8.85
C LEU A 66 -7.83 -3.16 8.14
N SER A 67 -7.27 -4.36 8.28
CA SER A 67 -7.86 -5.58 7.69
C SER A 67 -9.10 -6.08 8.46
N ASP A 68 -9.19 -5.76 9.76
CA ASP A 68 -10.33 -6.17 10.59
C ASP A 68 -11.53 -5.21 10.45
N ARG A 69 -11.36 -4.07 9.78
CA ARG A 69 -12.41 -3.05 9.64
C ARG A 69 -13.35 -3.25 8.47
N ILE A 70 -12.83 -3.79 7.35
CA ILE A 70 -13.62 -4.12 6.17
C ILE A 70 -13.23 -5.49 5.64
N VAL A 71 -14.18 -6.40 5.59
CA VAL A 71 -14.05 -7.68 4.92
C VAL A 71 -14.90 -7.68 3.68
N VAL A 72 -14.28 -7.78 2.51
CA VAL A 72 -14.98 -7.90 1.24
C VAL A 72 -14.64 -9.25 0.61
N SER A 73 -15.65 -10.00 0.27
CA SER A 73 -15.55 -11.21 -0.53
C SER A 73 -16.28 -11.08 -1.85
N THR A 74 -15.67 -11.62 -2.90
CA THR A 74 -16.24 -11.63 -4.26
C THR A 74 -16.35 -13.06 -4.74
N SER A 75 -17.53 -13.49 -5.15
CA SER A 75 -17.79 -14.87 -5.57
C SER A 75 -18.94 -14.94 -6.61
N PRO A 76 -18.79 -15.82 -7.61
CA PRO A 76 -17.58 -16.54 -7.99
C PRO A 76 -16.51 -15.58 -8.54
N ASN A 77 -15.24 -15.98 -8.50
CA ASN A 77 -14.15 -15.29 -9.17
C ASN A 77 -13.14 -16.34 -9.68
N PRO A 78 -13.05 -16.60 -10.97
CA PRO A 78 -13.71 -15.90 -12.10
C PRO A 78 -15.23 -16.04 -12.14
N PHE A 79 -15.90 -15.08 -12.79
CA PHE A 79 -17.35 -15.11 -12.99
C PHE A 79 -17.72 -14.90 -14.47
N ASN A 80 -18.88 -15.40 -14.90
CA ASN A 80 -19.38 -15.31 -16.27
C ASN A 80 -20.75 -14.66 -16.40
N ASN A 81 -21.50 -14.52 -15.34
CA ASN A 81 -22.84 -13.93 -15.37
C ASN A 81 -22.99 -12.86 -14.28
N ILE A 82 -22.97 -13.25 -13.03
CA ILE A 82 -23.17 -12.36 -11.89
C ILE A 82 -22.04 -12.56 -10.88
N LEU A 83 -21.44 -11.47 -10.46
CA LEU A 83 -20.51 -11.41 -9.36
C LEU A 83 -21.26 -10.95 -8.10
N LYS A 84 -21.24 -11.77 -7.07
CA LYS A 84 -21.69 -11.38 -5.74
C LYS A 84 -20.53 -10.72 -4.99
N ILE A 85 -20.75 -9.52 -4.50
CA ILE A 85 -19.86 -8.74 -3.67
C ILE A 85 -20.48 -8.68 -2.28
N SER A 86 -19.87 -9.34 -1.31
CA SER A 86 -20.34 -9.31 0.08
C SER A 86 -19.41 -8.41 0.88
N ILE A 87 -19.98 -7.42 1.53
CA ILE A 87 -19.27 -6.46 2.38
C ILE A 87 -19.67 -6.74 3.83
N ARG A 88 -18.70 -6.80 4.72
CA ARG A 88 -18.87 -6.81 6.16
C ARG A 88 -17.91 -5.82 6.78
N SER A 89 -18.42 -4.90 7.58
CA SER A 89 -17.60 -3.89 8.25
C SER A 89 -18.15 -3.58 9.63
N GLU A 90 -17.27 -3.39 10.60
CA GLU A 90 -17.68 -3.06 11.96
C GLU A 90 -17.92 -1.56 12.17
N ASN A 91 -17.13 -0.70 11.52
CA ASN A 91 -17.16 0.76 11.75
C ASN A 91 -16.95 1.60 10.49
N ILE A 92 -16.98 1.00 9.31
CA ILE A 92 -16.74 1.69 8.05
C ILE A 92 -17.97 1.55 7.17
N PHE A 93 -18.49 2.69 6.70
CA PHE A 93 -19.62 2.74 5.79
C PHE A 93 -19.10 2.93 4.37
N ILE A 94 -19.28 1.92 3.53
CA ILE A 94 -18.98 2.06 2.11
C ILE A 94 -20.10 2.90 1.46
N GLU A 95 -19.70 4.00 0.82
CA GLU A 95 -20.63 4.90 0.13
C GLU A 95 -20.70 4.56 -1.35
N ASN A 96 -19.56 4.29 -1.95
CA ASN A 96 -19.45 4.07 -3.39
C ASN A 96 -18.52 2.90 -3.70
N ILE A 97 -18.94 2.13 -4.71
CA ILE A 97 -18.11 1.13 -5.35
C ILE A 97 -17.87 1.56 -6.79
N VAL A 98 -16.62 1.67 -7.18
CA VAL A 98 -16.24 2.03 -8.55
C VAL A 98 -15.53 0.83 -9.19
N ILE A 99 -16.00 0.43 -10.36
CA ILE A 99 -15.41 -0.66 -11.13
C ILE A 99 -14.60 -0.07 -12.27
N LEU A 100 -13.32 -0.41 -12.34
CA LEU A 100 -12.38 0.04 -13.36
C LEU A 100 -11.90 -1.14 -14.20
N ASN A 101 -11.60 -0.86 -15.47
CA ASN A 101 -10.89 -1.81 -16.34
C ASN A 101 -9.36 -1.75 -16.12
N LEU A 102 -8.60 -2.56 -16.85
CA LEU A 102 -7.12 -2.58 -16.79
C LEU A 102 -6.45 -1.26 -17.15
N LEU A 103 -7.10 -0.40 -17.93
CA LEU A 103 -6.59 0.91 -18.33
C LEU A 103 -6.87 1.98 -17.26
N GLY A 104 -7.58 1.62 -16.17
CA GLY A 104 -8.02 2.54 -15.15
C GLY A 104 -9.26 3.36 -15.54
N GLU A 105 -9.92 3.01 -16.63
CA GLU A 105 -11.15 3.68 -17.05
C GLU A 105 -12.32 3.18 -16.23
N ARG A 106 -13.17 4.11 -15.80
CA ARG A 106 -14.37 3.80 -15.04
C ARG A 106 -15.41 3.10 -15.90
N VAL A 107 -15.81 1.94 -15.46
CA VAL A 107 -16.82 1.09 -16.12
C VAL A 107 -18.17 1.28 -15.48
N ARG A 108 -18.25 1.21 -14.16
CA ARG A 108 -19.48 1.33 -13.41
C ARG A 108 -19.27 1.94 -12.04
N THR A 109 -20.25 2.74 -11.60
CA THR A 109 -20.34 3.23 -10.24
C THR A 109 -21.59 2.66 -9.59
N ILE A 110 -21.48 2.11 -8.40
CA ILE A 110 -22.57 1.57 -7.60
C ILE A 110 -22.61 2.36 -6.30
N GLU A 111 -23.67 3.10 -6.08
CA GLU A 111 -23.91 3.78 -4.81
C GLU A 111 -24.39 2.77 -3.77
N VAL A 112 -23.71 2.76 -2.63
CA VAL A 112 -24.03 1.89 -1.50
C VAL A 112 -24.53 2.80 -0.38
N HIS A 113 -25.83 2.76 -0.11
CA HIS A 113 -26.41 3.63 0.90
C HIS A 113 -26.01 3.18 2.30
N ASN A 114 -24.87 3.68 2.79
CA ASN A 114 -24.38 3.60 4.19
C ASN A 114 -24.59 2.22 4.86
N GLN A 115 -24.18 1.15 4.19
CA GLN A 115 -24.29 -0.19 4.75
C GLN A 115 -22.95 -0.63 5.34
N THR A 116 -22.99 -1.11 6.58
CA THR A 116 -21.89 -1.82 7.21
C THR A 116 -21.81 -3.26 6.72
N ASP A 117 -22.97 -3.87 6.48
CA ASP A 117 -23.11 -5.23 5.96
C ASP A 117 -24.05 -5.21 4.77
N GLY A 118 -23.59 -5.74 3.65
CA GLY A 118 -24.38 -5.75 2.43
C GLY A 118 -23.93 -6.77 1.40
N VAL A 119 -24.85 -7.09 0.49
CA VAL A 119 -24.58 -7.92 -0.68
C VAL A 119 -24.98 -7.12 -1.91
N ILE A 120 -24.05 -6.96 -2.81
CA ILE A 120 -24.21 -6.25 -4.07
C ILE A 120 -23.93 -7.23 -5.20
N PHE A 121 -24.63 -7.07 -6.30
CA PHE A 121 -24.45 -7.89 -7.48
C PHE A 121 -23.99 -7.05 -8.66
N TRP A 122 -22.99 -7.52 -9.38
CA TRP A 122 -22.55 -6.94 -10.64
C TRP A 122 -22.69 -7.98 -11.75
N ASP A 123 -23.42 -7.60 -12.79
CA ASP A 123 -23.77 -8.43 -13.94
C ASP A 123 -22.80 -8.28 -15.13
N GLY A 124 -21.65 -7.63 -14.95
CA GLY A 124 -20.72 -7.35 -16.02
C GLY A 124 -21.22 -6.28 -17.00
N SER A 125 -22.06 -5.34 -16.54
CA SER A 125 -22.50 -4.20 -17.34
C SER A 125 -21.84 -2.90 -16.87
N ASN A 126 -21.75 -1.92 -17.80
CA ASN A 126 -21.30 -0.55 -17.50
C ASN A 126 -22.46 0.32 -16.96
N ASP A 127 -22.19 1.61 -16.69
CA ASP A 127 -23.18 2.58 -16.21
C ASP A 127 -24.38 2.77 -17.17
N PHE A 128 -24.22 2.40 -18.45
CA PHE A 128 -25.27 2.48 -19.47
C PHE A 128 -26.05 1.16 -19.65
N GLY A 129 -25.76 0.13 -18.83
CA GLY A 129 -26.38 -1.19 -18.94
C GLY A 129 -25.84 -2.05 -20.08
N GLN A 130 -24.74 -1.65 -20.72
CA GLN A 130 -24.13 -2.41 -21.79
C GLN A 130 -23.13 -3.42 -21.22
N ALA A 131 -23.13 -4.65 -21.77
CA ALA A 131 -22.19 -5.67 -21.34
C ALA A 131 -20.75 -5.27 -21.67
N VAL A 132 -19.86 -5.45 -20.69
CA VAL A 132 -18.44 -5.17 -20.87
C VAL A 132 -17.72 -6.37 -21.48
N THR A 133 -16.48 -6.19 -21.90
CA THR A 133 -15.65 -7.26 -22.47
C THR A 133 -15.13 -8.20 -21.38
N ALA A 134 -14.88 -9.46 -21.73
CA ALA A 134 -14.17 -10.37 -20.83
C ALA A 134 -12.79 -9.81 -20.50
N GLY A 135 -12.39 -9.91 -19.23
CA GLY A 135 -11.11 -9.36 -18.78
C GLY A 135 -11.02 -9.18 -17.29
N ILE A 136 -9.93 -8.57 -16.87
CA ILE A 136 -9.66 -8.23 -15.47
C ILE A 136 -10.29 -6.86 -15.17
N TYR A 137 -10.95 -6.79 -14.03
CA TYR A 137 -11.54 -5.58 -13.49
C TYR A 137 -11.09 -5.38 -12.05
N PHE A 138 -11.02 -4.12 -11.64
CA PHE A 138 -10.69 -3.72 -10.29
C PHE A 138 -11.90 -3.04 -9.65
N ILE A 139 -12.28 -3.51 -8.49
CA ILE A 139 -13.40 -2.99 -7.71
C ILE A 139 -12.82 -2.18 -6.57
N TYR A 140 -13.10 -0.89 -6.56
CA TYR A 140 -12.65 0.10 -5.59
C TYR A 140 -13.78 0.42 -4.63
N PHE A 141 -13.51 0.39 -3.34
CA PHE A 141 -14.47 0.67 -2.28
C PHE A 141 -14.10 1.98 -1.61
N TYR A 142 -15.02 2.91 -1.58
CA TYR A 142 -14.79 4.26 -1.05
C TYR A 142 -15.68 4.57 0.14
N GLN A 143 -15.10 5.29 1.12
CA GLN A 143 -15.77 5.96 2.22
C GLN A 143 -15.32 7.42 2.26
N ASN A 144 -16.23 8.38 2.32
CA ASN A 144 -15.92 9.82 2.37
C ASN A 144 -14.89 10.24 1.29
N SER A 145 -15.03 9.71 0.08
CA SER A 145 -14.09 9.90 -1.04
C SER A 145 -12.68 9.34 -0.79
N MET A 146 -12.44 8.62 0.31
CA MET A 146 -11.19 7.93 0.56
C MET A 146 -11.28 6.48 0.08
N LEU A 147 -10.22 6.01 -0.57
CA LEU A 147 -10.10 4.62 -1.01
C LEU A 147 -9.77 3.74 0.20
N GLU A 148 -10.65 2.80 0.51
CA GLU A 148 -10.49 1.87 1.63
C GLU A 148 -9.92 0.51 1.19
N LEU A 149 -10.39 0.01 0.05
CA LEU A 149 -10.06 -1.33 -0.39
C LEU A 149 -10.15 -1.48 -1.91
N ILE A 150 -9.34 -2.41 -2.45
CA ILE A 150 -9.39 -2.82 -3.86
C ILE A 150 -9.55 -4.34 -3.95
N ARG A 151 -10.39 -4.81 -4.87
CA ARG A 151 -10.51 -6.24 -5.23
C ARG A 151 -10.33 -6.44 -6.72
N LYS A 152 -9.53 -7.43 -7.09
CA LYS A 152 -9.36 -7.85 -8.49
C LYS A 152 -10.32 -8.99 -8.79
N VAL A 153 -11.03 -8.90 -9.91
CA VAL A 153 -11.95 -9.93 -10.39
C VAL A 153 -11.71 -10.22 -11.86
N LEU A 154 -12.00 -11.43 -12.28
CA LEU A 154 -11.90 -11.87 -13.66
C LEU A 154 -13.29 -12.17 -14.22
N PHE A 155 -13.71 -11.40 -15.20
CA PHE A 155 -14.96 -11.63 -15.94
C PHE A 155 -14.68 -12.51 -17.14
N LEU A 156 -15.43 -13.60 -17.27
CA LEU A 156 -15.44 -14.50 -18.41
C LEU A 156 -16.78 -14.29 -19.14
N LYS A 157 -16.73 -14.29 -20.43
CA LYS A 157 -17.94 -14.14 -21.26
C LYS A 157 -18.47 -15.49 -21.70
#